data_e3fa0ed77111ad0c4e21b1630e28b9d1
#
_entry.id   e3fa0ed77111ad0c4e21b1630e28b9d1
#
_cell.length_a   1.000
_cell.length_b   1.000
_cell.length_c   1.000
_cell.angle_alpha   90.00
_cell.angle_beta   90.00
_cell.angle_gamma   90.00
#
_symmetry.space_group_name_H-M   'P 1'
#
loop_
_entity.id
_entity.type
_entity.pdbx_description
1 polymer ?
#
loop_
_entity_poly.entity_id
_entity_poly.type
_entity_poly.pdbx_seq_one_letter_code
_entity_poly.pdbx_strand_id
1 'polypeptide(L)'
;EILRCLVGSEMCIRDRIRLLEEAGVRVPDDVIVTGFDGILAGRLMEPQLTTVRQPMEDIGREAARMLLSRNGEPWEKAERRVLPVRLIVRGSCGCNQKI
;
A
#
# COMPACT_ATOMS: atom_id res chain seq x y z
N GLU A 1 -24.52 7.06 9.90
CA GLU A 1 -23.12 7.21 9.50
C GLU A 1 -22.79 6.33 8.33
N ILE A 2 -22.04 6.88 7.43
CA ILE A 2 -21.71 6.20 6.20
C ILE A 2 -20.23 5.91 6.19
N LEU A 3 -19.94 4.65 6.01
CA LEU A 3 -18.56 4.24 5.86
C LEU A 3 -18.27 4.04 4.39
N ARG A 4 -17.54 4.98 3.84
CA ARG A 4 -17.07 4.90 2.48
C ARG A 4 -15.58 4.70 2.49
N CYS A 5 -15.09 3.85 1.61
CA CYS A 5 -13.69 3.55 1.51
C CYS A 5 -13.22 3.67 0.07
N LEU A 6 -12.08 4.33 -0.12
CA LEU A 6 -11.37 4.37 -1.38
C LEU A 6 -10.08 3.60 -1.23
N VAL A 7 -9.84 2.70 -2.16
CA VAL A 7 -8.62 1.90 -2.20
C VAL A 7 -7.99 2.07 -3.59
N GLY A 8 -6.69 2.17 -3.63
CA GLY A 8 -6.01 2.29 -4.90
C GLY A 8 -4.50 2.37 -4.77
N SER A 9 -3.86 2.61 -5.91
CA SER A 9 -2.42 2.83 -5.94
C SER A 9 -2.07 4.11 -5.21
N GLU A 10 -1.00 4.07 -4.43
CA GLU A 10 -0.55 5.25 -3.67
C GLU A 10 -0.11 6.39 -4.57
N MET A 11 0.24 6.11 -5.82
CA MET A 11 0.60 7.16 -6.78
C MET A 11 -0.58 8.09 -7.08
N CYS A 12 -1.81 7.59 -7.02
CA CYS A 12 -3.01 8.37 -7.30
C CYS A 12 -3.76 8.82 -6.04
N ILE A 13 -3.55 8.15 -4.93
CA ILE A 13 -4.29 8.37 -3.70
C ILE A 13 -4.10 9.79 -3.15
N ARG A 14 -2.88 10.30 -3.22
CA ARG A 14 -2.59 11.65 -2.75
C ARG A 14 -3.45 12.69 -3.43
N ASP A 15 -3.56 12.60 -4.75
CA ASP A 15 -4.38 13.53 -5.52
C ASP A 15 -5.85 13.37 -5.19
N ARG A 16 -6.30 12.15 -4.98
CA ARG A 16 -7.68 11.87 -4.61
C ARG A 16 -8.04 12.44 -3.24
N ILE A 17 -7.17 12.32 -2.27
CA ILE A 17 -7.38 12.90 -0.94
C ILE A 17 -7.50 14.41 -1.06
N ARG A 18 -6.62 15.04 -1.81
CA ARG A 18 -6.65 16.48 -1.99
C ARG A 18 -7.94 16.94 -2.65
N LEU A 19 -8.39 16.24 -3.69
CA LEU A 19 -9.64 16.56 -4.37
C LEU A 19 -10.86 16.40 -3.44
N LEU A 20 -10.85 15.36 -2.62
CA LEU A 20 -11.92 15.17 -1.63
C LEU A 20 -11.96 16.32 -0.63
N GLU A 21 -10.81 16.71 -0.12
CA GLU A 21 -10.74 17.82 0.83
C GLU A 21 -11.20 19.14 0.20
N GLU A 22 -10.82 19.40 -1.04
CA GLU A 22 -11.27 20.58 -1.77
C GLU A 22 -12.80 20.58 -1.98
N ALA A 23 -13.40 19.39 -2.07
CA ALA A 23 -14.86 19.25 -2.19
C ALA A 23 -15.56 19.26 -0.84
N GLY A 24 -14.83 19.47 0.25
CA GLY A 24 -15.41 19.50 1.59
C GLY A 24 -15.61 18.13 2.22
N VAL A 25 -15.05 17.08 1.62
CA VAL A 25 -15.13 15.71 2.13
C VAL A 25 -13.93 15.45 3.00
N ARG A 26 -14.17 15.09 4.25
CA ARG A 26 -13.10 14.90 5.23
C ARG A 26 -12.56 13.47 5.20
N VAL A 27 -11.25 13.32 5.36
CA VAL A 27 -10.57 12.03 5.49
C VAL A 27 -9.90 12.01 6.87
N PRO A 28 -10.20 11.06 7.73
CA PRO A 28 -11.02 9.87 7.56
C PRO A 28 -12.50 10.01 7.94
N ASP A 29 -12.94 11.18 8.39
CA ASP A 29 -14.25 11.32 9.04
C ASP A 29 -15.43 10.98 8.13
N ASP A 30 -15.39 11.47 6.90
CA ASP A 30 -16.47 11.21 5.93
C ASP A 30 -16.15 10.01 5.03
N VAL A 31 -14.87 9.85 4.67
CA VAL A 31 -14.40 8.78 3.79
C VAL A 31 -13.08 8.27 4.34
N ILE A 32 -12.96 6.97 4.48
CA ILE A 32 -11.66 6.38 4.80
C ILE A 32 -10.93 6.06 3.48
N VAL A 33 -9.62 6.21 3.51
CA VAL A 33 -8.78 5.99 2.33
C VAL A 33 -7.66 5.05 2.72
N THR A 34 -7.46 4.02 1.90
CA THR A 34 -6.36 3.08 2.11
C THR A 34 -5.60 2.87 0.81
N GLY A 35 -4.36 2.45 0.93
CA GLY A 35 -3.51 2.19 -0.22
C GLY A 35 -2.89 0.81 -0.17
N PHE A 36 -2.06 0.56 -1.16
CA PHE A 36 -1.30 -0.67 -1.26
C PHE A 36 0.10 -0.28 -1.77
N ASP A 37 1.13 -0.97 -1.34
CA ASP A 37 2.56 -0.87 -1.64
C ASP A 37 3.41 -0.33 -0.51
N GLY A 38 2.91 0.59 0.31
CA GLY A 38 3.67 1.12 1.45
C GLY A 38 4.81 2.04 1.05
N ILE A 39 4.64 2.83 -0.01
CA ILE A 39 5.68 3.77 -0.45
C ILE A 39 5.83 4.93 0.52
N LEU A 40 7.00 5.57 0.49
CA LEU A 40 7.33 6.67 1.39
C LEU A 40 6.32 7.82 1.31
N ALA A 41 5.79 8.09 0.13
CA ALA A 41 4.84 9.17 -0.05
C ALA A 41 3.62 9.08 0.88
N GLY A 42 3.19 7.86 1.22
CA GLY A 42 2.06 7.65 2.14
C GLY A 42 2.34 8.15 3.55
N ARG A 43 3.59 8.16 3.97
CA ARG A 43 4.00 8.68 5.29
C ARG A 43 4.04 10.21 5.32
N LEU A 44 4.17 10.83 4.16
CA LEU A 44 4.26 12.29 4.03
C LEU A 44 2.92 12.94 3.79
N MET A 45 1.88 12.14 3.64
CA MET A 45 0.52 12.64 3.44
C MET A 45 -0.12 13.06 4.76
N GLU A 46 -1.12 13.92 4.66
CA GLU A 46 -1.93 14.32 5.81
C GLU A 46 -3.40 14.14 5.46
N PRO A 47 -4.10 13.20 6.07
CA PRO A 47 -3.59 12.25 7.06
C PRO A 47 -2.65 11.21 6.43
N GLN A 48 -1.78 10.62 7.24
CA GLN A 48 -0.87 9.59 6.77
C GLN A 48 -1.67 8.38 6.29
N LEU A 49 -1.22 7.78 5.22
CA LEU A 49 -1.97 6.73 4.53
C LEU A 49 -1.80 5.36 5.18
N THR A 50 -2.93 4.76 5.56
CA THR A 50 -2.98 3.35 5.93
C THR A 50 -2.79 2.52 4.66
N THR A 51 -1.87 1.58 4.70
CA THR A 51 -1.48 0.84 3.51
C THR A 51 -1.01 -0.57 3.85
N VAL A 52 -0.94 -1.40 2.83
CA VAL A 52 -0.30 -2.71 2.94
C VAL A 52 1.11 -2.58 2.40
N ARG A 53 2.09 -2.82 3.27
CA ARG A 53 3.49 -2.71 2.89
C ARG A 53 3.99 -4.03 2.34
N GLN A 54 4.53 -3.98 1.14
CA GLN A 54 5.17 -5.11 0.50
C GLN A 54 6.64 -5.17 0.91
N PRO A 55 7.22 -6.37 1.07
CA PRO A 55 8.64 -6.50 1.41
C PRO A 55 9.49 -6.35 0.15
N MET A 56 9.62 -5.12 -0.35
CA MET A 56 10.28 -4.81 -1.62
C MET A 56 11.70 -5.34 -1.74
N GLU A 57 12.49 -5.16 -0.68
CA GLU A 57 13.86 -5.68 -0.67
C GLU A 57 13.90 -7.20 -0.75
N ASP A 58 13.04 -7.85 0.01
CA ASP A 58 12.99 -9.32 0.03
C ASP A 58 12.50 -9.86 -1.30
N ILE A 59 11.55 -9.16 -1.94
CA ILE A 59 11.07 -9.54 -3.28
C ILE A 59 12.22 -9.49 -4.27
N GLY A 60 12.98 -8.40 -4.28
CA GLY A 60 14.13 -8.27 -5.17
C GLY A 60 15.21 -9.31 -4.91
N ARG A 61 15.52 -9.53 -3.64
CA ARG A 61 16.54 -10.51 -3.23
C ARG A 61 16.12 -11.92 -3.64
N GLU A 62 14.88 -12.29 -3.39
CA GLU A 62 14.38 -13.62 -3.71
C GLU A 62 14.32 -13.84 -5.21
N ALA A 63 13.89 -12.83 -5.98
CA ALA A 63 13.88 -12.91 -7.44
C ALA A 63 15.28 -13.12 -8.00
N ALA A 64 16.25 -12.37 -7.51
CA ALA A 64 17.64 -12.53 -7.93
C ALA A 64 18.18 -13.91 -7.58
N ARG A 65 17.87 -14.39 -6.39
CA ARG A 65 18.31 -15.71 -5.93
C ARG A 65 17.74 -16.82 -6.84
N MET A 66 16.46 -16.71 -7.19
CA MET A 66 15.82 -17.67 -8.09
C MET A 66 16.44 -17.68 -9.47
N LEU A 67 16.76 -16.50 -10.01
CA LEU A 67 17.41 -16.40 -11.32
C LEU A 67 18.83 -16.98 -11.30
N LEU A 68 19.60 -16.64 -10.28
CA LEU A 68 20.99 -17.11 -10.17
C LEU A 68 21.09 -18.61 -9.94
N SER A 69 20.14 -19.19 -9.24
CA SER A 69 20.14 -20.63 -8.97
C SER A 69 19.96 -21.47 -10.24
N ARG A 70 19.50 -20.87 -11.33
CA ARG A 70 19.25 -21.55 -12.59
C ARG A 70 20.49 -21.72 -13.45
N ASN A 71 21.53 -20.94 -13.24
CA ASN A 71 22.76 -21.00 -14.04
C ASN A 71 22.50 -20.93 -15.56
N GLY A 72 21.48 -20.16 -15.96
CA GLY A 72 21.13 -20.01 -17.36
C GLY A 72 20.32 -21.15 -17.96
N GLU A 73 19.91 -22.13 -17.16
CA GLU A 73 19.08 -23.20 -17.64
C GLU A 73 17.62 -22.73 -17.81
N PRO A 74 16.91 -23.24 -18.86
CA PRO A 74 15.52 -22.84 -19.05
C PRO A 74 14.61 -23.35 -17.93
N TRP A 75 13.53 -22.62 -17.69
CA TRP A 75 12.54 -23.01 -16.72
C TRP A 75 11.63 -24.09 -17.27
N GLU A 76 11.68 -25.26 -16.68
CA GLU A 76 10.74 -26.33 -17.02
C GLU A 76 9.38 -26.07 -16.43
N LYS A 77 9.36 -25.53 -15.21
CA LYS A 77 8.14 -25.11 -14.50
C LYS A 77 8.35 -23.73 -13.94
N ALA A 78 7.28 -22.94 -13.93
CA ALA A 78 7.29 -21.67 -13.24
C ALA A 78 7.43 -21.90 -11.72
N GLU A 79 8.33 -21.21 -11.08
CA GLU A 79 8.46 -21.22 -9.63
C GLU A 79 7.69 -20.06 -9.05
N ARG A 80 7.14 -20.29 -7.86
CA ARG A 80 6.36 -19.30 -7.17
C ARG A 80 6.85 -19.17 -5.74
N ARG A 81 7.14 -17.94 -5.35
CA ARG A 81 7.46 -17.60 -3.97
C ARG A 81 6.43 -16.61 -3.46
N VAL A 82 5.87 -16.87 -2.31
CA VAL A 82 4.90 -15.99 -1.69
C VAL A 82 5.56 -15.40 -0.44
N LEU A 83 5.66 -14.07 -0.42
CA LEU A 83 6.24 -13.34 0.69
C LEU A 83 5.14 -12.65 1.49
N PRO A 84 5.28 -12.56 2.81
CA PRO A 84 4.24 -11.93 3.62
C PRO A 84 4.22 -10.43 3.42
N VAL A 85 3.03 -9.86 3.48
CA VAL A 85 2.83 -8.41 3.49
C VAL A 85 2.47 -7.98 4.91
N ARG A 86 2.46 -6.67 5.13
CA ARG A 86 2.23 -6.12 6.45
C ARG A 86 1.28 -4.94 6.37
N LEU A 87 0.25 -4.97 7.20
CA LEU A 87 -0.68 -3.85 7.30
C LEU A 87 -0.06 -2.75 8.17
N ILE A 88 0.01 -1.55 7.63
CA ILE A 88 0.50 -0.36 8.33
C ILE A 88 -0.70 0.54 8.58
N VAL A 89 -1.15 0.60 9.81
CA VAL A 89 -2.31 1.40 10.20
C VAL A 89 -1.84 2.81 10.54
N ARG A 90 -2.42 3.80 9.84
CA ARG A 90 -2.14 5.21 10.06
C ARG A 90 -3.45 5.97 10.18
N GLY A 91 -3.45 7.26 9.92
CA GLY A 91 -4.61 8.12 10.16
C GLY A 91 -5.72 8.07 9.13
N SER A 92 -5.41 7.71 7.88
CA SER A 92 -6.37 7.83 6.79
C SER A 92 -7.57 6.89 6.87
N CYS A 93 -7.47 5.82 7.65
CA CYS A 93 -8.59 4.90 7.85
C CYS A 93 -9.35 5.18 9.16
N GLY A 94 -8.85 6.09 9.97
CA GLY A 94 -9.47 6.39 11.28
C GLY A 94 -9.23 5.33 12.36
N CYS A 95 -8.53 4.24 12.04
CA CYS A 95 -8.39 3.10 12.95
C CYS A 95 -7.50 3.39 14.16
N ASN A 96 -6.57 4.33 14.04
CA ASN A 96 -5.70 4.69 15.16
C ASN A 96 -6.16 5.93 15.89
N GLN A 97 -7.36 6.41 15.62
CA GLN A 97 -7.97 7.47 16.40
C GLN A 97 -8.53 6.88 17.68
N LYS A 98 -8.20 7.49 18.78
CA LYS A 98 -8.74 7.07 20.06
C LYS A 98 -10.07 7.75 20.30
N ILE A 99 -10.98 6.98 20.79
CA ILE A 99 -12.31 7.46 21.16
C ILE A 99 -12.31 7.91 22.60
#